data_472dceb0d464d1e8237ea3b0883d6477
#
_entry.id   472dceb0d464d1e8237ea3b0883d6477
#
_cell.length_a   1.000
_cell.length_b   1.000
_cell.length_c   1.000
_cell.angle_alpha   90.00
_cell.angle_beta   90.00
_cell.angle_gamma   90.00
#
_symmetry.space_group_name_H-M   'P 1'
#
loop_
_entity.id
_entity.type
_entity.pdbx_description
1 polymer ?
#
loop_
_entity_poly.entity_id
_entity_poly.type
_entity_poly.pdbx_seq_one_letter_code
_entity_poly.pdbx_strand_id
1 'polypeptide(L)'
;MSRGLGDVYKRQMIFCNPHNPCGIIWAKDELAKIGALCRKYNVTVISDEIHCDITAPGKSYVPFAAASEDCADISITCIAPTKCFNMAGLQTAAVMVPNKFLRHKVWRALNTDEVAEPNAFAITAAVAAFTKGEPWLEELRTYLWENRKTVCDFMAENLPQIHVVDADATYLMWLDCSALTDDSVAFTQMIREKTGLYLSEGAEFGGNGRYFVRLNIACPRAVLMEGLERLK
;
A
#
# COMPACT_ATOMS: atom_id res chain seq x y z
N MET A 1 6.34 1.57 14.20
CA MET A 1 7.79 1.94 14.31
C MET A 1 8.27 1.62 15.72
N SER A 2 9.33 0.85 15.89
CA SER A 2 9.89 0.56 17.21
C SER A 2 10.61 1.81 17.72
N ARG A 3 10.30 2.24 18.94
CA ARG A 3 10.90 3.40 19.61
C ARG A 3 11.88 2.91 20.68
N GLY A 4 12.99 3.60 20.88
CA GLY A 4 13.93 3.37 21.97
C GLY A 4 15.30 2.87 21.52
N LEU A 5 16.04 2.21 22.42
CA LEU A 5 17.44 1.75 22.20
C LEU A 5 17.62 0.87 20.94
N GLY A 6 16.56 0.23 20.45
CA GLY A 6 16.56 -0.52 19.20
C GLY A 6 16.93 0.32 17.96
N ASP A 7 16.73 1.63 17.98
CA ASP A 7 16.99 2.50 16.83
C ASP A 7 18.48 2.64 16.51
N VAL A 8 19.35 2.56 17.52
CA VAL A 8 20.81 2.63 17.35
C VAL A 8 21.38 1.41 16.63
N TYR A 9 20.70 0.27 16.70
CA TYR A 9 21.15 -1.00 16.12
C TYR A 9 20.36 -1.42 14.89
N LYS A 10 19.41 -0.63 14.43
CA LYS A 10 18.64 -0.97 13.23
C LYS A 10 19.52 -0.98 12.01
N ARG A 11 19.41 -2.05 11.24
CA ARG A 11 20.11 -2.26 9.98
C ARG A 11 19.18 -2.35 8.79
N GLN A 12 17.87 -2.29 9.02
CA GLN A 12 16.84 -2.42 8.00
C GLN A 12 15.73 -1.40 8.23
N MET A 13 15.14 -0.95 7.12
CA MET A 13 13.95 -0.12 7.07
C MET A 13 12.95 -0.77 6.13
N ILE A 14 11.71 -1.01 6.58
CA ILE A 14 10.61 -1.36 5.68
C ILE A 14 9.96 -0.05 5.24
N PHE A 15 9.91 0.16 3.92
CA PHE A 15 9.46 1.40 3.31
C PHE A 15 8.35 1.10 2.30
N CYS A 16 7.12 1.56 2.56
CA CYS A 16 5.98 1.40 1.66
C CYS A 16 5.92 2.57 0.66
N ASN A 17 5.98 2.25 -0.63
CA ASN A 17 5.84 3.23 -1.71
C ASN A 17 5.17 2.59 -2.93
N PRO A 18 3.91 2.94 -3.24
CA PRO A 18 2.99 3.87 -2.54
C PRO A 18 2.62 3.42 -1.12
N HIS A 19 2.34 4.40 -0.25
CA HIS A 19 2.11 4.14 1.16
C HIS A 19 0.68 3.67 1.45
N ASN A 20 0.55 2.51 2.11
CA ASN A 20 -0.71 2.03 2.68
C ASN A 20 -0.73 2.38 4.19
N PRO A 21 -1.74 3.12 4.68
CA PRO A 21 -3.05 3.38 4.07
C PRO A 21 -3.20 4.74 3.37
N CYS A 22 -2.23 5.65 3.49
CA CYS A 22 -2.42 7.06 3.08
C CYS A 22 -2.42 7.28 1.56
N GLY A 23 -1.97 6.29 0.75
CA GLY A 23 -1.92 6.40 -0.70
C GLY A 23 -0.92 7.44 -1.25
N ILE A 24 0.10 7.79 -0.47
CA ILE A 24 1.12 8.76 -0.85
C ILE A 24 2.09 8.10 -1.83
N ILE A 25 2.42 8.83 -2.91
CA ILE A 25 3.54 8.55 -3.81
C ILE A 25 4.67 9.51 -3.46
N TRP A 26 5.85 8.96 -3.15
CA TRP A 26 7.01 9.78 -2.81
C TRP A 26 7.69 10.35 -4.06
N ALA A 27 8.09 11.60 -4.03
CA ALA A 27 8.82 12.22 -5.11
C ALA A 27 10.25 11.66 -5.24
N LYS A 28 10.80 11.67 -6.46
CA LYS A 28 12.13 11.10 -6.75
C LYS A 28 13.23 11.71 -5.87
N ASP A 29 13.19 13.00 -5.62
CA ASP A 29 14.18 13.69 -4.80
C ASP A 29 14.07 13.36 -3.31
N GLU A 30 12.86 13.11 -2.82
CA GLU A 30 12.61 12.63 -1.44
C GLU A 30 13.14 11.22 -1.26
N LEU A 31 12.86 10.32 -2.22
CA LEU A 31 13.39 8.96 -2.23
C LEU A 31 14.93 8.97 -2.25
N ALA A 32 15.54 9.83 -3.08
CA ALA A 32 17.00 9.96 -3.14
C ALA A 32 17.61 10.46 -1.82
N LYS A 33 16.95 11.40 -1.11
CA LYS A 33 17.37 11.87 0.22
C LYS A 33 17.30 10.75 1.25
N ILE A 34 16.20 9.96 1.24
CA ILE A 34 16.03 8.79 2.11
C ILE A 34 17.14 7.77 1.82
N GLY A 35 17.41 7.48 0.55
CA GLY A 35 18.47 6.58 0.12
C GLY A 35 19.86 7.00 0.62
N ALA A 36 20.22 8.28 0.47
CA ALA A 36 21.48 8.84 0.95
C ALA A 36 21.63 8.71 2.48
N LEU A 37 20.55 8.97 3.23
CA LEU A 37 20.54 8.78 4.69
C LEU A 37 20.72 7.30 5.06
N CYS A 38 19.97 6.40 4.42
CA CYS A 38 20.08 4.97 4.67
C CYS A 38 21.48 4.44 4.33
N ARG A 39 22.08 4.90 3.22
CA ARG A 39 23.45 4.59 2.85
C ARG A 39 24.45 5.06 3.91
N LYS A 40 24.32 6.32 4.36
CA LYS A 40 25.19 6.92 5.38
C LYS A 40 25.19 6.10 6.70
N TYR A 41 24.04 5.56 7.08
CA TYR A 41 23.89 4.83 8.33
C TYR A 41 23.89 3.30 8.16
N ASN A 42 24.27 2.78 6.99
CA ASN A 42 24.31 1.35 6.66
C ASN A 42 22.97 0.64 6.92
N VAL A 43 21.87 1.26 6.52
CA VAL A 43 20.52 0.71 6.60
C VAL A 43 20.12 0.14 5.24
N THR A 44 19.77 -1.14 5.19
CA THR A 44 19.16 -1.77 4.02
C THR A 44 17.68 -1.41 3.96
N VAL A 45 17.19 -1.03 2.77
CA VAL A 45 15.77 -0.69 2.58
C VAL A 45 15.03 -1.86 1.93
N ILE A 46 14.01 -2.36 2.61
CA ILE A 46 13.02 -3.28 2.02
C ILE A 46 11.88 -2.40 1.52
N SER A 47 11.84 -2.19 0.21
CA SER A 47 10.83 -1.36 -0.43
C SER A 47 9.62 -2.21 -0.80
N ASP A 48 8.52 -2.04 -0.07
CA ASP A 48 7.24 -2.65 -0.40
C ASP A 48 6.52 -1.79 -1.43
N GLU A 49 6.55 -2.27 -2.68
CA GLU A 49 6.00 -1.60 -3.86
C GLU A 49 4.78 -2.34 -4.42
N ILE A 50 4.10 -3.13 -3.59
CA ILE A 50 2.97 -3.97 -4.02
C ILE A 50 1.80 -3.17 -4.60
N HIS A 51 1.70 -1.88 -4.31
CA HIS A 51 0.67 -0.97 -4.82
C HIS A 51 1.15 -0.08 -5.98
N CYS A 52 2.36 -0.26 -6.50
CA CYS A 52 3.00 0.66 -7.47
C CYS A 52 2.19 0.87 -8.76
N ASP A 53 1.43 -0.12 -9.20
CA ASP A 53 0.64 -0.07 -10.43
C ASP A 53 -0.76 0.57 -10.22
N ILE A 54 -1.18 0.80 -8.97
CA ILE A 54 -2.49 1.37 -8.64
C ILE A 54 -2.32 2.85 -8.27
N THR A 55 -2.03 3.66 -9.28
CA THR A 55 -1.87 5.12 -9.14
C THR A 55 -3.04 5.86 -9.77
N ALA A 56 -3.27 7.11 -9.34
CA ALA A 56 -4.26 7.98 -9.97
C ALA A 56 -3.98 8.13 -11.47
N PRO A 57 -5.01 8.21 -12.32
CA PRO A 57 -4.83 8.51 -13.73
C PRO A 57 -3.97 9.78 -13.91
N GLY A 58 -2.93 9.67 -14.75
CA GLY A 58 -1.98 10.76 -15.00
C GLY A 58 -0.89 10.97 -13.95
N LYS A 59 -0.91 10.23 -12.84
CA LYS A 59 0.20 10.23 -11.87
C LYS A 59 1.25 9.20 -12.22
N SER A 60 2.51 9.57 -12.05
CA SER A 60 3.66 8.68 -12.24
C SER A 60 4.23 8.23 -10.91
N TYR A 61 4.63 6.97 -10.87
CA TYR A 61 5.31 6.34 -9.75
C TYR A 61 6.80 6.19 -10.04
N VAL A 62 7.64 6.37 -9.04
CA VAL A 62 9.08 6.14 -9.14
C VAL A 62 9.47 5.02 -8.18
N PRO A 63 9.99 3.87 -8.68
CA PRO A 63 10.52 2.82 -7.82
C PRO A 63 11.66 3.34 -6.94
N PHE A 64 11.74 2.90 -5.68
CA PHE A 64 12.80 3.35 -4.77
C PHE A 64 14.19 3.11 -5.36
N ALA A 65 14.42 1.91 -5.92
CA ALA A 65 15.70 1.55 -6.54
C ALA A 65 16.09 2.44 -7.75
N ALA A 66 15.12 3.08 -8.42
CA ALA A 66 15.34 3.94 -9.57
C ALA A 66 15.60 5.41 -9.20
N ALA A 67 15.46 5.77 -7.93
CA ALA A 67 15.60 7.16 -7.50
C ALA A 67 17.04 7.64 -7.52
N SER A 68 18.02 6.79 -7.15
CA SER A 68 19.45 7.08 -7.19
C SER A 68 20.29 5.80 -7.17
N GLU A 69 21.60 5.90 -7.41
CA GLU A 69 22.54 4.77 -7.27
C GLU A 69 22.62 4.27 -5.82
N ASP A 70 22.59 5.16 -4.84
CA ASP A 70 22.52 4.76 -3.42
C ASP A 70 21.28 3.94 -3.12
N CYS A 71 20.10 4.37 -3.63
CA CYS A 71 18.85 3.62 -3.49
C CYS A 71 18.96 2.23 -4.11
N ALA A 72 19.52 2.11 -5.32
CA ALA A 72 19.71 0.83 -5.99
C ALA A 72 20.63 -0.12 -5.20
N ASP A 73 21.70 0.41 -4.64
CA ASP A 73 22.72 -0.42 -3.94
C ASP A 73 22.23 -0.99 -2.61
N ILE A 74 21.30 -0.30 -1.93
CA ILE A 74 20.85 -0.68 -0.58
C ILE A 74 19.43 -1.29 -0.55
N SER A 75 18.75 -1.43 -1.69
CA SER A 75 17.34 -1.82 -1.73
C SER A 75 17.10 -3.29 -2.04
N ILE A 76 16.02 -3.78 -1.45
CA ILE A 76 15.31 -5.02 -1.75
C ILE A 76 13.89 -4.60 -2.11
N THR A 77 13.52 -4.64 -3.39
CA THR A 77 12.19 -4.22 -3.87
C THR A 77 11.27 -5.42 -3.96
N CYS A 78 10.11 -5.33 -3.32
CA CYS A 78 9.07 -6.36 -3.31
C CYS A 78 7.88 -5.89 -4.14
N ILE A 79 7.54 -6.65 -5.21
CA ILE A 79 6.37 -6.41 -6.06
C ILE A 79 5.55 -7.68 -6.21
N ALA A 80 4.27 -7.53 -6.53
CA ALA A 80 3.42 -8.68 -6.82
C ALA A 80 2.22 -8.27 -7.70
N PRO A 81 1.74 -9.16 -8.58
CA PRO A 81 0.53 -8.93 -9.36
C PRO A 81 -0.75 -9.05 -8.51
N THR A 82 -0.60 -9.40 -7.25
CA THR A 82 -1.71 -9.81 -6.37
C THR A 82 -2.69 -8.69 -6.07
N LYS A 83 -2.23 -7.43 -6.01
CA LYS A 83 -3.10 -6.27 -5.73
C LYS A 83 -3.63 -5.64 -7.02
N CYS A 84 -2.76 -5.36 -7.98
CA CYS A 84 -3.14 -4.69 -9.22
C CYS A 84 -3.99 -5.57 -10.15
N PHE A 85 -3.82 -6.90 -10.11
CA PHE A 85 -4.58 -7.84 -10.95
C PHE A 85 -5.50 -8.79 -10.16
N ASN A 86 -5.78 -8.48 -8.88
CA ASN A 86 -6.66 -9.28 -8.01
C ASN A 86 -6.29 -10.77 -7.95
N MET A 87 -5.00 -11.06 -7.85
CA MET A 87 -4.44 -12.42 -7.92
C MET A 87 -3.90 -12.91 -6.57
N ALA A 88 -4.40 -12.39 -5.44
CA ALA A 88 -3.89 -12.72 -4.12
C ALA A 88 -3.94 -14.22 -3.80
N GLY A 89 -4.93 -14.95 -4.31
CA GLY A 89 -5.06 -16.41 -4.13
C GLY A 89 -3.92 -17.22 -4.76
N LEU A 90 -3.13 -16.66 -5.69
CA LEU A 90 -1.97 -17.32 -6.28
C LEU A 90 -0.69 -17.17 -5.44
N GLN A 91 -0.72 -16.36 -4.39
CA GLN A 91 0.36 -16.25 -3.39
C GLN A 91 1.75 -16.13 -4.01
N THR A 92 1.92 -15.21 -4.96
CA THR A 92 3.19 -15.01 -5.66
C THR A 92 3.65 -13.57 -5.60
N ALA A 93 4.95 -13.39 -5.49
CA ALA A 93 5.62 -12.09 -5.51
C ALA A 93 6.98 -12.21 -6.21
N ALA A 94 7.55 -11.08 -6.59
CA ALA A 94 8.91 -11.00 -7.09
C ALA A 94 9.74 -10.08 -6.20
N VAL A 95 10.99 -10.45 -5.99
CA VAL A 95 11.95 -9.66 -5.22
C VAL A 95 13.09 -9.24 -6.15
N MET A 96 13.24 -7.93 -6.34
CA MET A 96 14.29 -7.36 -7.18
C MET A 96 15.37 -6.74 -6.31
N VAL A 97 16.62 -7.13 -6.54
CA VAL A 97 17.77 -6.67 -5.76
C VAL A 97 18.92 -6.34 -6.74
N PRO A 98 19.17 -5.06 -7.04
CA PRO A 98 20.25 -4.66 -7.97
C PRO A 98 21.64 -5.06 -7.47
N ASN A 99 21.94 -4.85 -6.19
CA ASN A 99 23.22 -5.20 -5.59
C ASN A 99 23.44 -6.72 -5.58
N LYS A 100 24.47 -7.20 -6.24
CA LYS A 100 24.76 -8.64 -6.41
C LYS A 100 25.01 -9.38 -5.09
N PHE A 101 25.69 -8.71 -4.15
CA PHE A 101 26.00 -9.30 -2.85
C PHE A 101 24.75 -9.45 -1.98
N LEU A 102 23.94 -8.38 -1.93
CA LEU A 102 22.67 -8.38 -1.20
C LEU A 102 21.70 -9.39 -1.84
N ARG A 103 21.63 -9.43 -3.18
CA ARG A 103 20.80 -10.39 -3.93
C ARG A 103 21.15 -11.85 -3.58
N HIS A 104 22.43 -12.17 -3.49
CA HIS A 104 22.85 -13.53 -3.10
C HIS A 104 22.38 -13.90 -1.69
N LYS A 105 22.46 -12.97 -0.74
CA LYS A 105 21.95 -13.18 0.63
C LYS A 105 20.44 -13.42 0.65
N VAL A 106 19.69 -12.58 -0.05
CA VAL A 106 18.22 -12.69 -0.15
C VAL A 106 17.83 -14.02 -0.80
N TRP A 107 18.47 -14.37 -1.93
CA TRP A 107 18.22 -15.64 -2.62
C TRP A 107 18.48 -16.84 -1.71
N ARG A 108 19.58 -16.83 -0.96
CA ARG A 108 19.88 -17.91 0.00
C ARG A 108 18.84 -18.00 1.11
N ALA A 109 18.42 -16.87 1.67
CA ALA A 109 17.42 -16.85 2.73
C ALA A 109 16.07 -17.42 2.25
N LEU A 110 15.57 -16.96 1.11
CA LEU A 110 14.32 -17.45 0.53
C LEU A 110 14.34 -18.95 0.25
N ASN A 111 15.49 -19.49 -0.22
CA ASN A 111 15.63 -20.93 -0.44
C ASN A 111 15.80 -21.72 0.87
N THR A 112 16.46 -21.15 1.88
CA THR A 112 16.60 -21.79 3.20
C THR A 112 15.25 -21.92 3.90
N ASP A 113 14.40 -20.92 3.74
CA ASP A 113 13.05 -20.87 4.34
C ASP A 113 12.00 -21.60 3.46
N GLU A 114 12.43 -22.21 2.33
CA GLU A 114 11.57 -22.93 1.38
C GLU A 114 10.38 -22.10 0.83
N VAL A 115 10.56 -20.78 0.70
CA VAL A 115 9.54 -19.85 0.19
C VAL A 115 9.82 -19.34 -1.24
N ALA A 116 10.86 -19.89 -1.90
CA ALA A 116 11.25 -19.51 -3.25
C ALA A 116 10.44 -20.24 -4.34
N GLU A 117 9.72 -21.29 -4.00
CA GLU A 117 8.98 -22.14 -4.93
C GLU A 117 7.54 -21.64 -5.11
N PRO A 118 7.20 -20.99 -6.25
CA PRO A 118 5.83 -20.55 -6.52
C PRO A 118 4.94 -21.75 -6.86
N ASN A 119 3.62 -21.61 -6.63
CA ASN A 119 2.68 -22.63 -7.06
C ASN A 119 2.64 -22.79 -8.61
N ALA A 120 2.11 -23.90 -9.10
CA ALA A 120 2.16 -24.29 -10.53
C ALA A 120 1.56 -23.25 -11.51
N PHE A 121 0.59 -22.43 -11.07
CA PHE A 121 -0.08 -21.45 -11.92
C PHE A 121 0.49 -20.04 -11.77
N ALA A 122 1.22 -19.77 -10.70
CA ALA A 122 1.64 -18.42 -10.31
C ALA A 122 2.50 -17.73 -11.37
N ILE A 123 3.52 -18.42 -11.91
CA ILE A 123 4.43 -17.82 -12.89
C ILE A 123 3.68 -17.48 -14.18
N THR A 124 2.93 -18.45 -14.73
CA THR A 124 2.17 -18.25 -15.97
C THR A 124 1.18 -17.10 -15.83
N ALA A 125 0.46 -17.04 -14.71
CA ALA A 125 -0.50 -16.00 -14.44
C ALA A 125 0.16 -14.63 -14.24
N ALA A 126 1.27 -14.55 -13.50
CA ALA A 126 2.03 -13.31 -13.31
C ALA A 126 2.59 -12.77 -14.64
N VAL A 127 3.17 -13.66 -15.47
CA VAL A 127 3.67 -13.29 -16.80
C VAL A 127 2.52 -12.76 -17.68
N ALA A 128 1.37 -13.45 -17.70
CA ALA A 128 0.21 -12.99 -18.46
C ALA A 128 -0.31 -11.62 -17.96
N ALA A 129 -0.41 -11.43 -16.64
CA ALA A 129 -0.84 -10.18 -16.03
C ALA A 129 0.07 -9.01 -16.43
N PHE A 130 1.38 -9.13 -16.23
CA PHE A 130 2.31 -8.04 -16.53
C PHE A 130 2.59 -7.82 -18.03
N THR A 131 2.34 -8.80 -18.90
CA THR A 131 2.60 -8.65 -20.35
C THR A 131 1.34 -8.35 -21.17
N LYS A 132 0.16 -8.65 -20.65
CA LYS A 132 -1.12 -8.51 -21.38
C LYS A 132 -2.21 -7.78 -20.60
N GLY A 133 -2.00 -7.52 -19.32
CA GLY A 133 -3.02 -6.98 -18.42
C GLY A 133 -3.11 -5.45 -18.41
N GLU A 134 -2.24 -4.73 -19.12
CA GLU A 134 -2.22 -3.26 -19.13
C GLU A 134 -3.58 -2.62 -19.45
N PRO A 135 -4.32 -3.02 -20.51
CA PRO A 135 -5.62 -2.41 -20.81
C PRO A 135 -6.63 -2.58 -19.66
N TRP A 136 -6.67 -3.76 -19.05
CA TRP A 136 -7.54 -4.03 -17.91
C TRP A 136 -7.15 -3.19 -16.70
N LEU A 137 -5.85 -3.01 -16.45
CA LEU A 137 -5.33 -2.22 -15.34
C LEU A 137 -5.69 -0.73 -15.48
N GLU A 138 -5.60 -0.18 -16.68
CA GLU A 138 -5.98 1.22 -16.96
C GLU A 138 -7.49 1.46 -16.76
N GLU A 139 -8.33 0.52 -17.19
CA GLU A 139 -9.77 0.57 -16.90
C GLU A 139 -10.05 0.47 -15.40
N LEU A 140 -9.35 -0.42 -14.69
CA LEU A 140 -9.45 -0.54 -13.24
C LEU A 140 -9.04 0.75 -12.52
N ARG A 141 -7.93 1.36 -12.91
CA ARG A 141 -7.46 2.64 -12.33
C ARG A 141 -8.51 3.72 -12.49
N THR A 142 -9.07 3.87 -13.69
CA THR A 142 -10.16 4.81 -13.97
C THR A 142 -11.36 4.55 -13.06
N TYR A 143 -11.81 3.30 -12.98
CA TYR A 143 -12.95 2.89 -12.17
C TYR A 143 -12.73 3.16 -10.66
N LEU A 144 -11.54 2.87 -10.15
CA LEU A 144 -11.20 3.13 -8.74
C LEU A 144 -11.20 4.63 -8.43
N TRP A 145 -10.73 5.47 -9.35
CA TRP A 145 -10.74 6.92 -9.15
C TRP A 145 -12.14 7.51 -9.23
N GLU A 146 -13.02 6.96 -10.04
CA GLU A 146 -14.45 7.30 -10.01
C GLU A 146 -15.09 6.87 -8.68
N ASN A 147 -14.77 5.68 -8.16
CA ASN A 147 -15.20 5.24 -6.83
C ASN A 147 -14.71 6.20 -5.74
N ARG A 148 -13.43 6.60 -5.81
CA ARG A 148 -12.85 7.58 -4.89
C ARG A 148 -13.60 8.91 -4.92
N LYS A 149 -13.86 9.43 -6.11
CA LYS A 149 -14.65 10.66 -6.27
C LYS A 149 -16.02 10.52 -5.64
N THR A 150 -16.70 9.40 -5.86
CA THR A 150 -18.02 9.12 -5.26
C THR A 150 -17.96 9.16 -3.73
N VAL A 151 -16.94 8.59 -3.11
CA VAL A 151 -16.77 8.64 -1.64
C VAL A 151 -16.53 10.09 -1.18
N CYS A 152 -15.65 10.83 -1.86
CA CYS A 152 -15.37 12.23 -1.49
C CYS A 152 -16.62 13.10 -1.55
N ASP A 153 -17.38 12.99 -2.65
CA ASP A 153 -18.63 13.74 -2.84
C ASP A 153 -19.66 13.35 -1.74
N PHE A 154 -19.81 12.07 -1.47
CA PHE A 154 -20.73 11.56 -0.44
C PHE A 154 -20.36 12.05 0.96
N MET A 155 -19.08 11.98 1.33
CA MET A 155 -18.61 12.45 2.63
C MET A 155 -18.83 13.95 2.80
N ALA A 156 -18.50 14.74 1.79
CA ALA A 156 -18.71 16.18 1.82
C ALA A 156 -20.18 16.58 2.02
N GLU A 157 -21.11 15.83 1.40
CA GLU A 157 -22.54 16.10 1.47
C GLU A 157 -23.20 15.57 2.75
N ASN A 158 -22.86 14.35 3.16
CA ASN A 158 -23.62 13.62 4.19
C ASN A 158 -22.88 13.48 5.53
N LEU A 159 -21.55 13.48 5.52
CA LEU A 159 -20.69 13.26 6.71
C LEU A 159 -19.51 14.25 6.74
N PRO A 160 -19.78 15.59 6.74
CA PRO A 160 -18.73 16.60 6.61
C PRO A 160 -17.72 16.61 7.78
N GLN A 161 -18.03 15.94 8.89
CA GLN A 161 -17.14 15.75 10.03
C GLN A 161 -16.07 14.68 9.80
N ILE A 162 -16.18 13.86 8.72
CA ILE A 162 -15.16 12.91 8.31
C ILE A 162 -14.34 13.50 7.17
N HIS A 163 -13.06 13.73 7.42
CA HIS A 163 -12.17 14.26 6.39
C HIS A 163 -11.50 13.11 5.61
N VAL A 164 -11.66 13.12 4.29
CA VAL A 164 -10.98 12.16 3.41
C VAL A 164 -9.57 12.64 3.12
N VAL A 165 -8.57 11.85 3.51
CA VAL A 165 -7.16 12.19 3.24
C VAL A 165 -6.86 12.09 1.74
N ASP A 166 -6.22 13.11 1.19
CA ASP A 166 -5.79 13.12 -0.20
C ASP A 166 -4.78 12.01 -0.47
N ALA A 167 -4.92 11.36 -1.63
CA ALA A 167 -4.03 10.28 -2.03
C ALA A 167 -3.91 10.18 -3.56
N ASP A 168 -2.74 9.77 -4.02
CA ASP A 168 -2.40 9.60 -5.43
C ASP A 168 -2.29 8.12 -5.85
N ALA A 169 -2.48 7.18 -4.90
CA ALA A 169 -2.34 5.74 -5.15
C ALA A 169 -3.23 4.90 -4.23
N THR A 170 -3.32 3.62 -4.54
CA THR A 170 -4.06 2.55 -3.86
C THR A 170 -5.58 2.65 -4.04
N TYR A 171 -6.26 1.57 -3.72
CA TYR A 171 -7.73 1.49 -3.61
C TYR A 171 -8.19 1.59 -2.15
N LEU A 172 -7.30 2.07 -1.28
CA LEU A 172 -7.57 2.26 0.14
C LEU A 172 -7.73 3.75 0.39
N MET A 173 -8.75 4.12 1.14
CA MET A 173 -8.99 5.50 1.55
C MET A 173 -8.80 5.63 3.04
N TRP A 174 -8.07 6.65 3.44
CA TRP A 174 -7.80 6.98 4.83
C TRP A 174 -8.74 8.12 5.24
N LEU A 175 -9.58 7.84 6.22
CA LEU A 175 -10.64 8.74 6.68
C LEU A 175 -10.28 9.23 8.08
N ASP A 176 -10.11 10.53 8.23
CA ASP A 176 -9.92 11.19 9.52
C ASP A 176 -11.28 11.34 10.20
N CYS A 177 -11.47 10.62 11.28
CA CYS A 177 -12.66 10.61 12.12
C CYS A 177 -12.41 11.30 13.47
N SER A 178 -11.36 12.11 13.61
CA SER A 178 -10.98 12.74 14.89
C SER A 178 -12.05 13.63 15.49
N ALA A 179 -12.97 14.15 14.68
CA ALA A 179 -14.14 14.89 15.16
C ALA A 179 -15.24 14.00 15.78
N LEU A 180 -15.17 12.69 15.58
CA LEU A 180 -16.19 11.71 16.02
C LEU A 180 -15.69 10.75 17.08
N THR A 181 -14.38 10.45 17.08
CA THR A 181 -13.80 9.44 17.96
C THR A 181 -12.31 9.69 18.21
N ASP A 182 -11.83 9.19 19.33
CA ASP A 182 -10.41 9.00 19.65
C ASP A 182 -10.04 7.52 19.81
N ASP A 183 -10.97 6.62 19.50
CA ASP A 183 -10.80 5.16 19.53
C ASP A 183 -11.41 4.52 18.27
N SER A 184 -10.58 4.32 17.26
CA SER A 184 -11.01 3.71 15.98
C SER A 184 -11.45 2.25 16.12
N VAL A 185 -10.98 1.53 17.14
CA VAL A 185 -11.39 0.12 17.39
C VAL A 185 -12.85 0.09 17.85
N ALA A 186 -13.17 0.83 18.91
CA ALA A 186 -14.53 0.93 19.40
C ALA A 186 -15.48 1.52 18.34
N PHE A 187 -15.01 2.51 17.58
CA PHE A 187 -15.79 3.15 16.53
C PHE A 187 -16.14 2.20 15.37
N THR A 188 -15.17 1.45 14.84
CA THR A 188 -15.44 0.47 13.77
C THR A 188 -16.29 -0.70 14.25
N GLN A 189 -16.09 -1.14 15.49
CA GLN A 189 -16.95 -2.16 16.10
C GLN A 189 -18.41 -1.68 16.22
N MET A 190 -18.62 -0.47 16.71
CA MET A 190 -19.98 0.13 16.82
C MET A 190 -20.65 0.23 15.45
N ILE A 191 -19.94 0.69 14.41
CA ILE A 191 -20.47 0.72 13.03
C ILE A 191 -20.87 -0.67 12.58
N ARG A 192 -20.00 -1.66 12.77
CA ARG A 192 -20.26 -3.05 12.37
C ARG A 192 -21.48 -3.64 13.07
N GLU A 193 -21.61 -3.42 14.37
CA GLU A 193 -22.75 -3.94 15.15
C GLU A 193 -24.08 -3.31 14.74
N LYS A 194 -24.08 -2.00 14.45
CA LYS A 194 -25.31 -1.26 14.10
C LYS A 194 -25.72 -1.45 12.65
N THR A 195 -24.75 -1.57 11.73
CA THR A 195 -25.04 -1.44 10.29
C THR A 195 -24.59 -2.65 9.47
N GLY A 196 -23.76 -3.53 10.04
CA GLY A 196 -23.11 -4.64 9.33
C GLY A 196 -21.98 -4.20 8.39
N LEU A 197 -21.61 -2.90 8.36
CA LEU A 197 -20.50 -2.42 7.55
C LEU A 197 -19.17 -2.73 8.25
N TYR A 198 -18.24 -3.33 7.51
CA TYR A 198 -16.89 -3.61 7.99
C TYR A 198 -15.90 -2.57 7.47
N LEU A 199 -15.24 -1.87 8.38
CA LEU A 199 -14.12 -0.95 8.11
C LEU A 199 -12.90 -1.45 8.89
N SER A 200 -11.68 -1.13 8.41
CA SER A 200 -10.47 -1.42 9.17
C SER A 200 -10.19 -0.28 10.15
N GLU A 201 -9.92 -0.64 11.40
CA GLU A 201 -9.51 0.34 12.40
C GLU A 201 -8.11 0.89 12.11
N GLY A 202 -7.95 2.19 12.27
CA GLY A 202 -6.68 2.85 12.00
C GLY A 202 -5.62 2.61 13.09
N ALA A 203 -6.03 2.20 14.28
CA ALA A 203 -5.12 1.89 15.38
C ALA A 203 -4.07 0.80 15.02
N GLU A 204 -4.41 -0.14 14.11
CA GLU A 204 -3.47 -1.16 13.58
C GLU A 204 -2.21 -0.54 12.96
N PHE A 205 -2.31 0.69 12.44
CA PHE A 205 -1.20 1.38 11.77
C PHE A 205 -0.31 2.19 12.73
N GLY A 206 -0.64 2.19 14.03
CA GLY A 206 0.12 2.91 15.05
C GLY A 206 0.01 4.43 14.97
N GLY A 207 0.89 5.14 15.68
CA GLY A 207 0.92 6.60 15.69
C GLY A 207 -0.40 7.23 16.13
N ASN A 208 -0.96 8.11 15.30
CA ASN A 208 -2.26 8.75 15.48
C ASN A 208 -3.42 7.96 14.83
N GLY A 209 -3.18 6.73 14.37
CA GLY A 209 -4.17 5.90 13.68
C GLY A 209 -5.47 5.68 14.44
N ARG A 210 -5.46 5.84 15.78
CA ARG A 210 -6.67 5.77 16.61
C ARG A 210 -7.79 6.73 16.22
N TYR A 211 -7.47 7.79 15.48
CA TYR A 211 -8.44 8.78 14.98
C TYR A 211 -8.95 8.47 13.58
N PHE A 212 -8.44 7.41 12.94
CA PHE A 212 -8.69 7.13 11.54
C PHE A 212 -9.36 5.78 11.32
N VAL A 213 -10.04 5.66 10.18
CA VAL A 213 -10.50 4.39 9.65
C VAL A 213 -10.07 4.23 8.20
N ARG A 214 -9.88 2.98 7.75
CA ARG A 214 -9.54 2.68 6.38
C ARG A 214 -10.73 2.04 5.66
N LEU A 215 -11.12 2.67 4.54
CA LEU A 215 -12.15 2.19 3.64
C LEU A 215 -11.52 1.59 2.38
N ASN A 216 -11.94 0.37 2.00
CA ASN A 216 -11.56 -0.27 0.74
C ASN A 216 -12.63 0.04 -0.32
N ILE A 217 -12.22 0.64 -1.45
CA ILE A 217 -13.10 1.01 -2.56
C ILE A 217 -12.98 0.10 -3.78
N ALA A 218 -12.21 -1.00 -3.67
CA ALA A 218 -12.07 -1.99 -4.74
C ALA A 218 -13.27 -2.95 -4.76
N CYS A 219 -14.44 -2.42 -5.02
CA CYS A 219 -15.70 -3.14 -5.12
C CYS A 219 -16.62 -2.53 -6.19
N PRO A 220 -17.66 -3.25 -6.63
CA PRO A 220 -18.67 -2.69 -7.52
C PRO A 220 -19.32 -1.42 -6.93
N ARG A 221 -19.63 -0.44 -7.78
CA ARG A 221 -20.24 0.84 -7.37
C ARG A 221 -21.50 0.66 -6.51
N ALA A 222 -22.35 -0.31 -6.83
CA ALA A 222 -23.55 -0.58 -6.06
C ALA A 222 -23.24 -1.00 -4.61
N VAL A 223 -22.21 -1.83 -4.43
CA VAL A 223 -21.75 -2.26 -3.08
C VAL A 223 -21.13 -1.09 -2.33
N LEU A 224 -20.36 -0.23 -3.03
CA LEU A 224 -19.79 0.96 -2.44
C LEU A 224 -20.88 1.91 -1.94
N MET A 225 -21.89 2.20 -2.76
CA MET A 225 -23.00 3.07 -2.39
C MET A 225 -23.81 2.52 -1.22
N GLU A 226 -24.09 1.22 -1.21
CA GLU A 226 -24.75 0.56 -0.07
C GLU A 226 -23.91 0.71 1.21
N GLY A 227 -22.58 0.53 1.12
CA GLY A 227 -21.67 0.72 2.25
C GLY A 227 -21.67 2.16 2.78
N LEU A 228 -21.70 3.14 1.89
CA LEU A 228 -21.74 4.56 2.26
C LEU A 228 -23.06 4.94 2.93
N GLU A 229 -24.20 4.45 2.44
CA GLU A 229 -25.50 4.67 3.09
C GLU A 229 -25.59 4.01 4.47
N ARG A 230 -24.92 2.88 4.68
CA ARG A 230 -24.84 2.24 6.00
C ARG A 230 -23.94 3.02 6.98
N LEU A 231 -22.99 3.82 6.47
CA LEU A 231 -22.11 4.65 7.29
C LEU A 231 -22.79 5.94 7.76
N LYS A 232 -23.78 6.42 7.02
CA LYS A 232 -24.61 7.61 7.32
C LYS A 232 -25.51 7.38 8.53
#